data_e117678de2d9564927e5e6048e856a02
#
_entry.id   e117678de2d9564927e5e6048e856a02
#
_cell.length_a   1.000
_cell.length_b   1.000
_cell.length_c   1.000
_cell.angle_alpha   90.00
_cell.angle_beta   90.00
_cell.angle_gamma   90.00
#
_symmetry.space_group_name_H-M   'P 1'
#
loop_
_entity.id
_entity.type
_entity.pdbx_description
1 polymer ?
#
loop_
_entity_poly.entity_id
_entity_poly.type
_entity_poly.pdbx_seq_one_letter_code
_entity_poly.pdbx_strand_id
1 'polypeptide(L)'
;MNLPAKLGARGLGVVIFAIALASGARAQVLNSGARTITLQAVLSDSITVSLSSNAVNFNLTAGNASNPGSTSVTATTSWALKPSVGSLKLYAFFSSSTAALTDGAGNNIPSADFQISNNAGPFNALTNTVPFGGANAGLQLSSTPILGNNRTGSRNDVMNLNINLAPLPSLPAATYTGTLTIQAQAI
;
A
#
# COMPACT_ATOMS: atom_id res chain seq x y z
N MET A 1 60.58 -102.75 -50.05
CA MET A 1 61.10 -102.06 -51.22
C MET A 1 60.64 -100.65 -51.26
N ASN A 2 61.51 -99.72 -51.15
CA ASN A 2 61.44 -98.32 -51.39
C ASN A 2 60.67 -97.35 -50.45
N LEU A 3 61.54 -96.71 -49.68
CA LEU A 3 61.33 -95.26 -49.32
C LEU A 3 61.17 -94.44 -50.60
N PRO A 4 60.79 -93.16 -50.54
CA PRO A 4 61.08 -92.11 -49.60
C PRO A 4 59.82 -91.16 -49.41
N ALA A 5 59.84 -90.13 -48.81
CA ALA A 5 60.72 -89.00 -48.52
C ALA A 5 60.02 -88.01 -47.55
N LYS A 6 60.88 -87.35 -46.86
CA LYS A 6 60.60 -86.17 -46.05
C LYS A 6 59.97 -85.04 -46.82
N LEU A 7 59.12 -84.29 -46.18
CA LEU A 7 59.20 -82.81 -46.27
C LEU A 7 58.61 -82.18 -45.00
N GLY A 8 59.44 -81.45 -44.36
CA GLY A 8 59.09 -80.61 -43.24
C GLY A 8 58.31 -79.37 -43.68
N ALA A 9 57.34 -79.07 -42.96
CA ALA A 9 56.68 -77.77 -43.11
C ALA A 9 56.83 -76.98 -41.77
N ARG A 10 57.58 -75.96 -41.93
CA ARG A 10 57.82 -74.97 -40.85
C ARG A 10 56.50 -74.34 -40.41
N GLY A 11 56.22 -74.47 -39.13
CA GLY A 11 55.10 -73.80 -38.57
C GLY A 11 55.29 -72.25 -38.59
N LEU A 12 54.49 -71.62 -39.32
CA LEU A 12 54.34 -70.15 -39.24
C LEU A 12 53.44 -69.81 -38.09
N GLY A 13 54.05 -69.42 -37.01
CA GLY A 13 53.28 -68.94 -35.81
C GLY A 13 52.64 -67.61 -36.11
N VAL A 14 51.34 -67.60 -36.30
CA VAL A 14 50.58 -66.38 -36.40
C VAL A 14 50.36 -65.91 -34.98
N VAL A 15 51.12 -64.92 -34.57
CA VAL A 15 50.83 -64.15 -33.30
C VAL A 15 49.70 -63.24 -33.63
N ILE A 16 48.51 -63.62 -33.21
CA ILE A 16 47.35 -62.73 -33.24
C ILE A 16 47.53 -61.72 -32.05
N PHE A 17 47.94 -60.52 -32.44
CA PHE A 17 47.95 -59.39 -31.48
C PHE A 17 46.51 -58.94 -31.31
N ALA A 18 45.86 -59.41 -30.24
CA ALA A 18 44.54 -58.92 -29.83
C ALA A 18 44.72 -57.48 -29.31
N ILE A 19 44.53 -56.48 -30.17
CA ILE A 19 44.36 -55.12 -29.72
C ILE A 19 43.02 -55.03 -29.02
N ALA A 20 43.07 -55.10 -27.68
CA ALA A 20 41.91 -54.74 -26.87
C ALA A 20 41.67 -53.21 -27.04
N LEU A 21 40.76 -52.89 -27.93
CA LEU A 21 40.17 -51.53 -27.96
C LEU A 21 39.42 -51.36 -26.63
N ALA A 22 40.10 -50.80 -25.65
CA ALA A 22 39.46 -50.24 -24.50
C ALA A 22 38.62 -49.04 -24.97
N SER A 23 37.43 -49.34 -25.51
CA SER A 23 36.40 -48.30 -25.70
C SER A 23 36.11 -47.77 -24.30
N GLY A 24 36.70 -46.62 -23.98
CA GLY A 24 36.38 -45.90 -22.75
C GLY A 24 34.86 -45.75 -22.69
N ALA A 25 34.26 -46.49 -21.81
CA ALA A 25 32.84 -46.35 -21.50
C ALA A 25 32.66 -44.93 -20.95
N ARG A 26 32.28 -44.01 -21.84
CA ARG A 26 31.83 -42.68 -21.40
C ARG A 26 30.57 -42.94 -20.60
N ALA A 27 30.65 -42.60 -19.31
CA ALA A 27 29.44 -42.60 -18.48
C ALA A 27 28.41 -41.71 -19.18
N GLN A 28 27.41 -42.32 -19.75
CA GLN A 28 26.30 -41.60 -20.36
C GLN A 28 25.48 -40.98 -19.20
N VAL A 29 25.50 -39.65 -19.11
CA VAL A 29 24.65 -38.93 -18.14
C VAL A 29 23.20 -39.17 -18.56
N LEU A 30 22.48 -39.95 -17.79
CA LEU A 30 21.05 -40.18 -18.00
C LEU A 30 20.29 -39.17 -17.18
N ASN A 31 19.65 -38.20 -17.84
CA ASN A 31 18.77 -37.22 -17.17
C ASN A 31 17.34 -37.70 -17.25
N SER A 32 16.60 -37.57 -16.15
CA SER A 32 15.14 -37.73 -16.18
C SER A 32 14.50 -36.60 -16.99
N GLY A 33 13.35 -36.86 -17.60
CA GLY A 33 12.53 -35.81 -18.19
C GLY A 33 12.15 -34.75 -17.14
N ALA A 34 12.27 -33.47 -17.52
CA ALA A 34 11.84 -32.38 -16.63
C ALA A 34 10.35 -32.48 -16.33
N ARG A 35 10.00 -32.20 -15.08
CA ARG A 35 8.61 -32.02 -14.60
C ARG A 35 8.48 -30.62 -14.07
N THR A 36 7.42 -29.93 -14.44
CA THR A 36 7.15 -28.56 -14.03
C THR A 36 6.01 -28.54 -13.00
N ILE A 37 6.17 -27.67 -12.01
CA ILE A 37 5.10 -27.30 -11.08
C ILE A 37 4.78 -25.85 -11.36
N THR A 38 3.51 -25.55 -11.66
CA THR A 38 3.05 -24.17 -11.79
C THR A 38 2.78 -23.62 -10.40
N LEU A 39 3.47 -22.52 -10.05
CA LEU A 39 3.29 -21.81 -8.79
C LEU A 39 2.58 -20.50 -9.07
N GLN A 40 1.53 -20.20 -8.31
CA GLN A 40 0.84 -18.92 -8.34
C GLN A 40 0.85 -18.33 -6.94
N ALA A 41 1.37 -17.10 -6.82
CA ALA A 41 1.30 -16.30 -5.59
C ALA A 41 0.67 -14.96 -5.95
N VAL A 42 -0.35 -14.58 -5.18
CA VAL A 42 -1.06 -13.30 -5.37
C VAL A 42 -0.85 -12.45 -4.12
N LEU A 43 -0.29 -11.26 -4.29
CA LEU A 43 -0.28 -10.21 -3.29
C LEU A 43 -1.35 -9.18 -3.69
N SER A 44 -2.42 -9.07 -2.89
CA SER A 44 -3.49 -8.11 -3.13
C SER A 44 -3.11 -6.71 -2.68
N ASP A 45 -3.60 -5.70 -3.41
CA ASP A 45 -3.52 -4.31 -2.97
C ASP A 45 -4.23 -4.14 -1.63
N SER A 46 -3.64 -3.34 -0.75
CA SER A 46 -4.25 -2.98 0.53
C SER A 46 -3.93 -1.54 0.92
N ILE A 47 -4.92 -0.87 1.51
CA ILE A 47 -4.79 0.43 2.15
C ILE A 47 -5.57 0.38 3.45
N THR A 48 -4.95 0.83 4.53
CA THR A 48 -5.61 0.96 5.83
C THR A 48 -5.32 2.34 6.41
N VAL A 49 -6.30 2.89 7.14
CA VAL A 49 -6.15 4.11 7.95
C VAL A 49 -6.53 3.77 9.37
N SER A 50 -5.68 4.10 10.31
CA SER A 50 -5.98 4.03 11.75
C SER A 50 -5.80 5.41 12.38
N LEU A 51 -6.60 5.72 13.39
CA LEU A 51 -6.56 7.00 14.11
C LEU A 51 -6.11 6.77 15.55
N SER A 52 -5.31 7.69 16.08
CA SER A 52 -4.86 7.66 17.49
C SER A 52 -6.01 7.96 18.48
N SER A 53 -7.07 8.62 18.03
CA SER A 53 -8.28 8.90 18.79
C SER A 53 -9.49 8.86 17.86
N ASN A 54 -10.63 8.43 18.38
CA ASN A 54 -11.92 8.43 17.68
C ASN A 54 -12.89 9.53 18.20
N ALA A 55 -12.43 10.37 19.13
CA ALA A 55 -13.20 11.48 19.68
C ALA A 55 -12.30 12.68 19.98
N VAL A 56 -12.77 13.87 19.66
CA VAL A 56 -12.15 15.15 20.00
C VAL A 56 -13.26 16.08 20.51
N ASN A 57 -13.05 16.67 21.67
CA ASN A 57 -13.96 17.63 22.27
C ASN A 57 -13.49 19.06 21.99
N PHE A 58 -14.42 19.98 21.91
CA PHE A 58 -14.16 21.41 21.71
C PHE A 58 -14.91 22.21 22.81
N ASN A 59 -14.22 23.19 23.38
CA ASN A 59 -14.85 24.22 24.20
C ASN A 59 -15.13 25.42 23.32
N LEU A 60 -16.38 25.58 22.90
CA LEU A 60 -16.77 26.60 21.93
C LEU A 60 -17.10 27.92 22.61
N THR A 61 -16.60 29.02 22.03
CA THR A 61 -16.99 30.39 22.34
C THR A 61 -17.53 31.05 21.08
N ALA A 62 -18.80 31.42 21.08
CA ALA A 62 -19.44 32.05 19.92
C ALA A 62 -18.69 33.32 19.51
N GLY A 63 -18.52 33.53 18.19
CA GLY A 63 -17.78 34.63 17.64
C GLY A 63 -16.24 34.53 17.75
N ASN A 64 -15.69 33.50 18.40
CA ASN A 64 -14.25 33.30 18.50
C ASN A 64 -13.70 32.53 17.29
N ALA A 65 -12.63 33.03 16.69
CA ALA A 65 -11.95 32.39 15.56
C ALA A 65 -11.14 31.14 15.95
N SER A 66 -10.82 30.97 17.24
CA SER A 66 -9.97 29.88 17.70
C SER A 66 -10.65 29.09 18.83
N ASN A 67 -11.19 27.94 18.47
CA ASN A 67 -11.73 26.94 19.38
C ASN A 67 -11.03 25.61 19.09
N PRO A 68 -9.85 25.38 19.68
CA PRO A 68 -9.05 24.20 19.36
C PRO A 68 -9.66 22.92 19.93
N GLY A 69 -9.42 21.82 19.25
CA GLY A 69 -9.73 20.50 19.77
C GLY A 69 -8.91 20.13 21.00
N SER A 70 -9.47 19.32 21.88
CA SER A 70 -8.86 18.89 23.15
C SER A 70 -7.57 18.09 22.96
N THR A 71 -7.36 17.49 21.81
CA THR A 71 -6.18 16.70 21.48
C THR A 71 -5.94 16.69 19.97
N SER A 72 -4.69 16.50 19.56
CA SER A 72 -4.35 16.17 18.18
C SER A 72 -4.72 14.73 17.87
N VAL A 73 -4.99 14.46 16.58
CA VAL A 73 -5.28 13.12 16.07
C VAL A 73 -4.21 12.75 15.05
N THR A 74 -3.55 11.62 15.25
CA THR A 74 -2.62 11.06 14.25
C THR A 74 -3.35 10.04 13.40
N ALA A 75 -3.38 10.28 12.09
CA ALA A 75 -3.81 9.30 11.11
C ALA A 75 -2.59 8.52 10.60
N THR A 76 -2.56 7.22 10.84
CA THR A 76 -1.54 6.32 10.27
C THR A 76 -2.14 5.62 9.06
N THR A 77 -1.62 5.94 7.88
CA THR A 77 -1.98 5.28 6.63
C THR A 77 -0.91 4.24 6.29
N SER A 78 -1.30 2.97 6.10
CA SER A 78 -0.41 1.90 5.68
C SER A 78 -0.91 1.31 4.36
N TRP A 79 0.01 0.92 3.48
CA TRP A 79 -0.34 0.45 2.16
C TRP A 79 0.61 -0.63 1.61
N ALA A 80 0.06 -1.47 0.74
CA ALA A 80 0.78 -2.33 -0.20
C ALA A 80 0.09 -2.21 -1.55
N LEU A 81 0.75 -1.67 -2.57
CA LEU A 81 0.14 -1.21 -3.82
C LEU A 81 0.84 -1.81 -5.05
N LYS A 82 0.05 -2.11 -6.08
CA LYS A 82 0.54 -2.61 -7.37
C LYS A 82 1.27 -1.54 -8.19
N PRO A 83 2.03 -1.93 -9.21
CA PRO A 83 2.82 -1.02 -10.05
C PRO A 83 2.06 0.08 -10.77
N SER A 84 0.76 -0.08 -11.02
CA SER A 84 -0.07 0.87 -11.75
C SER A 84 -0.57 2.06 -10.93
N VAL A 85 -0.39 2.05 -9.60
CA VAL A 85 -0.78 3.15 -8.72
C VAL A 85 0.26 4.26 -8.79
N GLY A 86 -0.17 5.48 -9.08
CA GLY A 86 0.70 6.66 -9.21
C GLY A 86 0.79 7.49 -7.93
N SER A 87 -0.27 7.53 -7.11
CA SER A 87 -0.27 8.28 -5.86
C SER A 87 -1.23 7.72 -4.82
N LEU A 88 -0.92 7.98 -3.55
CA LEU A 88 -1.78 7.74 -2.39
C LEU A 88 -2.14 9.09 -1.78
N LYS A 89 -3.44 9.35 -1.61
CA LYS A 89 -3.95 10.61 -1.05
C LYS A 89 -4.76 10.33 0.20
N LEU A 90 -4.66 11.21 1.18
CA LEU A 90 -5.45 11.18 2.41
C LEU A 90 -6.40 12.37 2.41
N TYR A 91 -7.66 12.13 2.74
CA TYR A 91 -8.71 13.13 2.76
C TYR A 91 -9.41 13.15 4.11
N ALA A 92 -9.86 14.35 4.51
CA ALA A 92 -10.80 14.59 5.60
C ALA A 92 -12.07 15.18 5.00
N PHE A 93 -13.24 14.75 5.47
CA PHE A 93 -14.51 15.27 4.96
C PHE A 93 -15.68 15.05 5.92
N PHE A 94 -16.71 15.89 5.76
CA PHE A 94 -18.04 15.72 6.34
C PHE A 94 -19.04 15.24 5.28
N SER A 95 -20.16 14.70 5.71
CA SER A 95 -21.29 14.34 4.83
C SER A 95 -22.04 15.54 4.29
N SER A 96 -21.93 16.70 4.94
CA SER A 96 -22.62 17.95 4.57
C SER A 96 -21.68 19.15 4.71
N SER A 97 -21.75 20.07 3.76
CA SER A 97 -21.01 21.34 3.83
C SER A 97 -21.68 22.37 4.74
N THR A 98 -22.99 22.27 4.95
CA THR A 98 -23.77 23.24 5.75
C THR A 98 -24.00 22.78 7.18
N ALA A 99 -23.81 21.49 7.49
CA ALA A 99 -24.03 20.91 8.80
C ALA A 99 -22.93 19.88 9.10
N ALA A 100 -21.70 20.35 9.28
CA ALA A 100 -20.57 19.53 9.74
C ALA A 100 -20.79 19.10 11.19
N LEU A 101 -21.25 20.03 12.05
CA LEU A 101 -21.77 19.72 13.38
C LEU A 101 -23.17 20.33 13.52
N THR A 102 -24.04 19.69 14.29
CA THR A 102 -25.43 20.12 14.52
C THR A 102 -25.83 19.88 15.98
N ASP A 103 -26.75 20.73 16.46
CA ASP A 103 -27.41 20.56 17.76
C ASP A 103 -28.70 19.73 17.68
N GLY A 104 -29.11 19.32 16.46
CA GLY A 104 -30.37 18.61 16.23
C GLY A 104 -31.63 19.50 16.26
N ALA A 105 -31.52 20.78 16.62
CA ALA A 105 -32.61 21.74 16.66
C ALA A 105 -32.59 22.72 15.47
N GLY A 106 -31.68 22.48 14.49
CA GLY A 106 -31.56 23.30 13.28
C GLY A 106 -30.40 24.28 13.29
N ASN A 107 -29.66 24.40 14.41
CA ASN A 107 -28.43 25.18 14.43
C ASN A 107 -27.23 24.31 14.00
N ASN A 108 -26.45 24.83 13.08
CA ASN A 108 -25.39 24.08 12.46
C ASN A 108 -24.07 24.88 12.44
N ILE A 109 -22.95 24.17 12.49
CA ILE A 109 -21.62 24.67 12.18
C ILE A 109 -21.25 24.09 10.82
N PRO A 110 -21.07 24.90 9.78
CA PRO A 110 -20.71 24.42 8.44
C PRO A 110 -19.25 23.90 8.39
N SER A 111 -18.95 23.08 7.39
CA SER A 111 -17.62 22.52 7.20
C SER A 111 -16.56 23.60 6.89
N ALA A 112 -16.97 24.73 6.33
CA ALA A 112 -16.09 25.87 6.07
C ALA A 112 -15.54 26.51 7.35
N ASP A 113 -16.24 26.36 8.48
CA ASP A 113 -15.81 26.86 9.78
C ASP A 113 -15.00 25.83 10.58
N PHE A 114 -14.93 24.59 10.08
CA PHE A 114 -14.03 23.56 10.61
C PHE A 114 -12.69 23.57 9.88
N GLN A 115 -11.59 23.56 10.64
CA GLN A 115 -10.25 23.73 10.10
C GLN A 115 -9.32 22.64 10.61
N ILE A 116 -8.42 22.18 9.73
CA ILE A 116 -7.38 21.21 10.05
C ILE A 116 -6.01 21.79 9.71
N SER A 117 -5.09 21.74 10.67
CA SER A 117 -3.64 21.91 10.47
C SER A 117 -3.03 20.51 10.42
N ASN A 118 -2.45 20.13 9.30
CA ASN A 118 -1.77 18.86 9.13
C ASN A 118 -0.26 19.01 9.24
N ASN A 119 0.38 18.19 10.09
CA ASN A 119 1.84 18.18 10.32
C ASN A 119 2.41 19.59 10.62
N ALA A 120 1.76 20.32 11.52
CA ALA A 120 2.09 21.70 11.90
C ALA A 120 2.05 22.72 10.73
N GLY A 121 1.37 22.40 9.64
CA GLY A 121 1.07 23.33 8.56
C GLY A 121 -0.01 24.36 8.95
N PRO A 122 -0.43 25.23 8.04
CA PRO A 122 -1.51 26.18 8.28
C PRO A 122 -2.84 25.46 8.54
N PHE A 123 -3.74 26.13 9.24
CA PHE A 123 -5.14 25.71 9.35
C PHE A 123 -5.85 25.95 8.02
N ASN A 124 -6.44 24.91 7.46
CA ASN A 124 -7.20 24.93 6.21
C ASN A 124 -8.64 24.48 6.48
N ALA A 125 -9.60 25.22 5.95
CA ALA A 125 -11.02 24.91 6.03
C ALA A 125 -11.42 23.74 5.12
N LEU A 126 -12.46 23.00 5.50
CA LEU A 126 -13.00 21.90 4.70
C LEU A 126 -14.02 22.45 3.70
N THR A 127 -13.54 22.99 2.58
CA THR A 127 -14.35 23.68 1.56
C THR A 127 -14.24 23.04 0.18
N ASN A 128 -13.42 22.00 0.03
CA ASN A 128 -13.19 21.38 -1.27
C ASN A 128 -14.14 20.21 -1.51
N THR A 129 -14.52 20.03 -2.78
CA THR A 129 -15.10 18.76 -3.23
C THR A 129 -13.99 17.75 -3.41
N VAL A 130 -14.04 16.69 -2.61
CA VAL A 130 -13.10 15.56 -2.64
C VAL A 130 -13.85 14.31 -3.11
N PRO A 131 -13.17 13.20 -3.42
CA PRO A 131 -13.82 11.99 -3.95
C PRO A 131 -14.90 11.36 -3.04
N PHE A 132 -14.97 11.82 -1.79
CA PHE A 132 -15.85 11.27 -0.74
C PHE A 132 -16.62 12.40 -0.04
N GLY A 133 -17.74 12.04 0.61
CA GLY A 133 -18.52 12.97 1.43
C GLY A 133 -19.35 13.97 0.65
N GLY A 134 -19.71 15.06 1.30
CA GLY A 134 -20.50 16.15 0.71
C GLY A 134 -19.66 17.04 -0.20
N ALA A 135 -20.28 17.59 -1.24
CA ALA A 135 -19.63 18.62 -2.05
C ALA A 135 -19.25 19.83 -1.18
N ASN A 136 -18.07 20.39 -1.39
CA ASN A 136 -17.52 21.51 -0.61
C ASN A 136 -17.40 21.25 0.90
N ALA A 137 -17.28 19.97 1.31
CA ALA A 137 -17.19 19.58 2.70
C ALA A 137 -15.89 18.84 3.03
N GLY A 138 -14.89 18.89 2.18
CA GLY A 138 -13.67 18.13 2.29
C GLY A 138 -12.38 18.93 2.21
N LEU A 139 -11.30 18.25 2.56
CA LEU A 139 -9.92 18.74 2.47
C LEU A 139 -8.99 17.58 2.11
N GLN A 140 -8.10 17.77 1.14
CA GLN A 140 -6.98 16.85 0.94
C GLN A 140 -5.90 17.16 1.96
N LEU A 141 -5.62 16.20 2.85
CA LEU A 141 -4.62 16.35 3.92
C LEU A 141 -3.20 16.11 3.39
N SER A 142 -3.04 15.09 2.55
CA SER A 142 -1.73 14.73 2.01
C SER A 142 -1.82 14.03 0.67
N SER A 143 -0.69 14.04 -0.05
CA SER A 143 -0.50 13.27 -1.27
C SER A 143 0.92 12.69 -1.26
N THR A 144 1.03 11.39 -1.48
CA THR A 144 2.30 10.66 -1.52
C THR A 144 2.45 10.03 -2.90
N PRO A 145 3.42 10.46 -3.73
CA PRO A 145 3.72 9.78 -4.99
C PRO A 145 4.15 8.33 -4.71
N ILE A 146 3.59 7.38 -5.45
CA ILE A 146 3.94 5.97 -5.36
C ILE A 146 4.92 5.64 -6.48
N LEU A 147 6.16 5.37 -6.08
CA LEU A 147 7.28 5.02 -6.96
C LEU A 147 7.67 3.55 -6.76
N GLY A 148 8.65 3.07 -7.54
CA GLY A 148 9.07 1.67 -7.49
C GLY A 148 9.53 1.17 -6.11
N ASN A 149 10.09 2.05 -5.29
CA ASN A 149 10.68 1.73 -3.99
C ASN A 149 9.78 1.96 -2.77
N ASN A 150 8.60 2.60 -2.93
CA ASN A 150 7.67 2.90 -1.83
C ASN A 150 6.26 2.32 -2.05
N ARG A 151 6.14 1.24 -2.82
CA ARG A 151 4.85 0.55 -3.06
C ARG A 151 4.28 -0.11 -1.81
N THR A 152 5.13 -0.37 -0.84
CA THR A 152 4.74 -0.80 0.50
C THR A 152 5.32 0.20 1.49
N GLY A 153 4.50 0.65 2.43
CA GLY A 153 4.93 1.64 3.41
C GLY A 153 3.83 2.08 4.37
N SER A 154 4.20 3.04 5.20
CA SER A 154 3.27 3.73 6.09
C SER A 154 3.64 5.21 6.22
N ARG A 155 2.65 6.03 6.59
CA ARG A 155 2.81 7.46 6.84
C ARG A 155 1.93 7.89 7.99
N ASN A 156 2.45 8.77 8.83
CA ASN A 156 1.71 9.44 9.90
C ASN A 156 1.42 10.89 9.50
N ASP A 157 0.17 11.29 9.62
CA ASP A 157 -0.30 12.67 9.46
C ASP A 157 -0.90 13.13 10.80
N VAL A 158 -0.25 14.11 11.44
CA VAL A 158 -0.70 14.67 12.74
C VAL A 158 -1.62 15.84 12.46
N MET A 159 -2.88 15.72 12.87
CA MET A 159 -3.92 16.71 12.64
C MET A 159 -4.24 17.46 13.94
N ASN A 160 -4.12 18.78 13.93
CA ASN A 160 -4.72 19.66 14.92
C ASN A 160 -6.03 20.21 14.34
N LEU A 161 -7.08 20.15 15.14
CA LEU A 161 -8.43 20.54 14.75
C LEU A 161 -8.79 21.87 15.39
N ASN A 162 -9.49 22.72 14.65
CA ASN A 162 -10.00 24.00 15.14
C ASN A 162 -11.38 24.27 14.56
N ILE A 163 -12.23 24.96 15.33
CA ILE A 163 -13.50 25.50 14.85
C ILE A 163 -13.42 27.03 14.91
N ASN A 164 -13.61 27.67 13.76
CA ASN A 164 -13.65 29.12 13.64
C ASN A 164 -15.10 29.60 13.71
N LEU A 165 -15.52 30.14 14.84
CA LEU A 165 -16.86 30.67 15.06
C LEU A 165 -16.98 32.19 14.81
N ALA A 166 -15.94 32.85 14.30
CA ALA A 166 -16.03 34.28 13.96
C ALA A 166 -17.20 34.61 13.02
N PRO A 167 -17.56 33.76 12.01
CA PRO A 167 -18.75 33.99 11.19
C PRO A 167 -20.08 33.73 11.90
N LEU A 168 -20.06 33.08 13.09
CA LEU A 168 -21.25 32.63 13.83
C LEU A 168 -21.33 33.23 15.23
N PRO A 169 -21.35 34.58 15.36
CA PRO A 169 -21.35 35.23 16.68
C PRO A 169 -22.63 35.02 17.49
N SER A 170 -23.71 34.65 16.82
CA SER A 170 -25.05 34.41 17.45
C SER A 170 -25.36 32.89 17.54
N LEU A 171 -24.36 32.01 17.41
CA LEU A 171 -24.59 30.58 17.58
C LEU A 171 -25.10 30.27 19.00
N PRO A 172 -26.29 29.62 19.17
CA PRO A 172 -26.85 29.34 20.46
C PRO A 172 -25.98 28.41 21.30
N ALA A 173 -26.06 28.57 22.63
CA ALA A 173 -25.42 27.62 23.54
C ALA A 173 -26.14 26.27 23.49
N ALA A 174 -25.45 25.27 22.94
CA ALA A 174 -25.95 23.90 22.78
C ALA A 174 -24.78 22.91 22.69
N THR A 175 -25.09 21.63 22.66
CA THR A 175 -24.10 20.58 22.30
C THR A 175 -24.17 20.33 20.78
N TYR A 176 -23.10 20.63 20.08
CA TYR A 176 -22.97 20.38 18.66
C TYR A 176 -22.20 19.10 18.43
N THR A 177 -22.73 18.16 17.66
CA THR A 177 -22.11 16.89 17.33
C THR A 177 -22.00 16.68 15.83
N GLY A 178 -20.97 15.97 15.40
CA GLY A 178 -20.74 15.65 14.00
C GLY A 178 -19.70 14.54 13.84
N THR A 179 -19.58 14.02 12.64
CA THR A 179 -18.61 12.97 12.31
C THR A 179 -17.69 13.46 11.21
N LEU A 180 -16.41 13.66 11.55
CA LEU A 180 -15.34 13.87 10.60
C LEU A 180 -14.83 12.51 10.14
N THR A 181 -14.82 12.26 8.83
CA THR A 181 -14.30 11.02 8.25
C THR A 181 -12.92 11.26 7.65
N ILE A 182 -11.99 10.35 7.93
CA ILE A 182 -10.66 10.33 7.33
C ILE A 182 -10.55 9.10 6.44
N GLN A 183 -10.19 9.29 5.17
CA GLN A 183 -10.13 8.21 4.19
C GLN A 183 -8.96 8.39 3.24
N ALA A 184 -8.26 7.27 2.94
CA ALA A 184 -7.20 7.23 1.95
C ALA A 184 -7.70 6.66 0.63
N GLN A 185 -7.12 7.14 -0.48
CA GLN A 185 -7.37 6.66 -1.83
C GLN A 185 -6.05 6.52 -2.59
N ALA A 186 -5.88 5.38 -3.25
CA ALA A 186 -4.82 5.16 -4.23
C ALA A 186 -5.35 5.36 -5.65
N ILE A 187 -4.64 6.12 -6.47
CA ILE A 187 -5.02 6.48 -7.85
C ILE A 187 -3.82 6.39 -8.79
#